data_7205d4036f7c584f1eda2525cb4edd30
#
_entry.id   7205d4036f7c584f1eda2525cb4edd30
#
_cell.length_a   1.000
_cell.length_b   1.000
_cell.length_c   1.000
_cell.angle_alpha   90.00
_cell.angle_beta   90.00
_cell.angle_gamma   90.00
#
_symmetry.space_group_name_H-M   'P 1'
#
loop_
_entity.id
_entity.type
_entity.pdbx_description
1 polymer ?
#
loop_
_entity_poly.entity_id
_entity_poly.type
_entity_poly.pdbx_seq_one_letter_code
_entity_poly.pdbx_strand_id
1 'polypeptide(L)'
;EEERIRAAEHFDEERREKYLTYKLEGILESPLNICVTCDSTRFGPAVIGRNTIRETDCFSACCAVQNLWLAARAEGIGVGWVSILRLERLREILGIPDHVCPVAYLCVGYVHQFAPKPELEAAGWLPRLPLEEIVFGDHWGDKPAQPLVGALAETGALPASGVNDV
;
A
#
# COMPACT_ATOMS: atom_id res chain seq x y z
N GLU A 1 5.46 3.83 18.24
CA GLU A 1 6.46 2.91 18.81
C GLU A 1 5.81 1.69 19.49
N GLU A 2 4.82 1.88 20.39
CA GLU A 2 4.13 0.76 21.08
C GLU A 2 3.57 -0.29 20.09
N GLU A 3 2.91 0.12 19.01
CA GLU A 3 2.36 -0.80 18.02
C GLU A 3 3.44 -1.53 17.22
N ARG A 4 4.58 -0.90 17.01
CA ARG A 4 5.76 -1.54 16.39
C ARG A 4 6.34 -2.64 17.27
N ILE A 5 6.46 -2.37 18.56
CA ILE A 5 6.94 -3.37 19.53
C ILE A 5 5.97 -4.54 19.59
N ARG A 6 4.66 -4.28 19.68
CA ARG A 6 3.62 -5.31 19.67
C ARG A 6 3.66 -6.17 18.40
N ALA A 7 3.80 -5.54 17.23
CA ALA A 7 3.92 -6.27 15.96
C ALA A 7 5.16 -7.17 15.94
N ALA A 8 6.26 -6.73 16.55
CA ALA A 8 7.50 -7.51 16.63
C ALA A 8 7.36 -8.80 17.46
N GLU A 9 6.39 -8.89 18.38
CA GLU A 9 6.14 -10.09 19.20
C GLU A 9 5.64 -11.29 18.38
N HIS A 10 5.12 -11.05 17.16
CA HIS A 10 4.65 -12.10 16.26
C HIS A 10 5.76 -12.78 15.45
N PHE A 11 6.99 -12.27 15.52
CA PHE A 11 8.14 -12.81 14.79
C PHE A 11 9.01 -13.68 15.69
N ASP A 12 9.72 -14.65 15.09
CA ASP A 12 10.84 -15.33 15.72
C ASP A 12 11.95 -14.33 16.06
N GLU A 13 12.93 -14.75 16.86
CA GLU A 13 13.96 -13.85 17.40
C GLU A 13 14.79 -13.18 16.28
N GLU A 14 15.20 -13.94 15.26
CA GLU A 14 15.96 -13.43 14.12
C GLU A 14 15.20 -12.38 13.32
N ARG A 15 13.93 -12.67 12.98
CA ARG A 15 13.06 -11.74 12.27
C ARG A 15 12.70 -10.53 13.10
N ARG A 16 12.51 -10.71 14.41
CA ARG A 16 12.22 -9.64 15.35
C ARG A 16 13.37 -8.63 15.40
N GLU A 17 14.61 -9.10 15.60
CA GLU A 17 15.77 -8.24 15.58
C GLU A 17 15.86 -7.46 14.27
N LYS A 18 15.73 -8.15 13.14
CA LYS A 18 15.72 -7.53 11.80
C LYS A 18 14.60 -6.51 11.63
N TYR A 19 13.38 -6.82 12.06
CA TYR A 19 12.24 -5.90 12.00
C TYR A 19 12.50 -4.62 12.78
N LEU A 20 13.09 -4.72 13.96
CA LEU A 20 13.39 -3.57 14.80
C LEU A 20 14.50 -2.66 14.25
N THR A 21 15.31 -3.14 13.28
CA THR A 21 16.27 -2.28 12.58
C THR A 21 15.65 -1.41 11.50
N TYR A 22 14.46 -1.74 10.99
CA TYR A 22 13.83 -0.97 9.93
C TYR A 22 13.29 0.35 10.45
N LYS A 23 13.53 1.42 9.70
CA LYS A 23 12.91 2.71 9.96
C LYS A 23 11.49 2.71 9.37
N LEU A 24 10.51 2.60 10.24
CA LEU A 24 9.08 2.59 9.85
C LEU A 24 8.36 3.88 10.23
N GLU A 25 9.02 4.78 10.96
CA GLU A 25 8.50 6.09 11.33
C GLU A 25 8.55 7.03 10.13
N GLY A 26 7.51 7.80 9.96
CA GLY A 26 7.40 8.78 8.88
C GLY A 26 6.40 9.89 9.18
N ILE A 27 5.49 9.65 10.14
CA ILE A 27 4.38 10.57 10.45
C ILE A 27 4.89 11.94 10.91
N LEU A 28 5.90 11.97 11.79
CA LEU A 28 6.45 13.21 12.34
C LEU A 28 7.45 13.89 11.38
N GLU A 29 8.01 13.14 10.45
CA GLU A 29 9.05 13.63 9.54
C GLU A 29 8.48 14.13 8.21
N SER A 30 7.33 13.60 7.80
CA SER A 30 6.71 14.02 6.54
C SER A 30 6.04 15.39 6.69
N PRO A 31 6.24 16.29 5.72
CA PRO A 31 5.68 17.64 5.76
C PRO A 31 4.16 17.64 5.58
N LEU A 32 3.58 16.59 5.00
CA LEU A 32 2.15 16.44 4.78
C LEU A 32 1.70 15.03 5.15
N ASN A 33 0.62 14.96 5.92
CA ASN A 33 -0.05 13.71 6.25
C ASN A 33 -1.50 13.77 5.74
N ILE A 34 -1.94 12.75 5.03
CA ILE A 34 -3.29 12.65 4.44
C ILE A 34 -3.98 11.42 4.98
N CYS A 35 -5.13 11.60 5.63
CA CYS A 35 -6.01 10.49 5.96
C CYS A 35 -7.11 10.37 4.90
N VAL A 36 -7.10 9.27 4.15
CA VAL A 36 -8.16 8.95 3.19
C VAL A 36 -9.23 8.14 3.91
N THR A 37 -10.48 8.59 3.80
CA THR A 37 -11.62 7.94 4.44
C THR A 37 -12.67 7.53 3.42
N CYS A 38 -13.43 6.49 3.75
CA CYS A 38 -14.58 6.03 2.98
C CYS A 38 -15.85 6.12 3.83
N ASP A 39 -16.82 6.88 3.35
CA ASP A 39 -18.14 6.98 3.94
C ASP A 39 -19.15 6.21 3.08
N SER A 40 -19.45 4.99 3.48
CA SER A 40 -20.37 4.10 2.77
C SER A 40 -21.84 4.51 2.92
N THR A 41 -22.19 5.53 3.71
CA THR A 41 -23.55 6.02 3.87
C THR A 41 -23.93 7.04 2.80
N ARG A 42 -22.96 7.59 2.07
CA ARG A 42 -23.20 8.56 1.01
C ARG A 42 -23.99 7.95 -0.14
N PHE A 43 -24.83 8.77 -0.76
CA PHE A 43 -25.70 8.41 -1.88
C PHE A 43 -26.83 7.41 -1.55
N GLY A 44 -27.11 7.19 -0.26
CA GLY A 44 -28.21 6.37 0.21
C GLY A 44 -27.95 4.87 0.15
N PRO A 45 -28.98 4.05 0.44
CA PRO A 45 -28.83 2.61 0.60
C PRO A 45 -28.73 1.84 -0.73
N ALA A 46 -29.15 2.44 -1.83
CA ALA A 46 -29.23 1.78 -3.14
C ALA A 46 -28.15 2.32 -4.09
N VAL A 47 -26.93 1.81 -3.97
CA VAL A 47 -25.81 2.11 -4.88
C VAL A 47 -25.45 0.83 -5.65
N ILE A 48 -25.29 0.94 -6.97
CA ILE A 48 -24.93 -0.20 -7.83
C ILE A 48 -23.64 -0.85 -7.32
N GLY A 49 -23.69 -2.17 -7.12
CA GLY A 49 -22.56 -2.97 -6.67
C GLY A 49 -22.41 -3.08 -5.14
N ARG A 50 -22.68 -2.03 -4.38
CA ARG A 50 -22.53 -1.98 -2.91
C ARG A 50 -23.36 -3.06 -2.19
N ASN A 51 -24.55 -3.36 -2.66
CA ASN A 51 -25.44 -4.33 -2.02
C ASN A 51 -24.96 -5.79 -2.17
N THR A 52 -24.08 -6.05 -3.15
CA THR A 52 -23.55 -7.37 -3.42
C THR A 52 -22.19 -7.56 -2.74
N ILE A 53 -21.28 -6.60 -2.91
CA ILE A 53 -19.96 -6.59 -2.29
C ILE A 53 -19.82 -5.26 -1.54
N ARG A 54 -20.03 -5.31 -0.23
CA ARG A 54 -20.10 -4.10 0.62
C ARG A 54 -18.78 -3.33 0.68
N GLU A 55 -17.66 -4.05 0.52
CA GLU A 55 -16.32 -3.51 0.57
C GLU A 55 -15.92 -2.72 -0.69
N THR A 56 -16.74 -2.75 -1.75
CA THR A 56 -16.44 -2.09 -3.04
C THR A 56 -16.15 -0.60 -2.89
N ASP A 57 -16.79 0.08 -1.95
CA ASP A 57 -16.52 1.49 -1.67
C ASP A 57 -15.08 1.70 -1.17
N CYS A 58 -14.62 0.84 -0.26
CA CYS A 58 -13.25 0.88 0.24
C CYS A 58 -12.25 0.50 -0.87
N PHE A 59 -12.57 -0.49 -1.70
CA PHE A 59 -11.73 -0.85 -2.84
C PHE A 59 -11.58 0.31 -3.83
N SER A 60 -12.67 1.05 -4.09
CA SER A 60 -12.64 2.25 -4.91
C SER A 60 -11.74 3.34 -4.30
N ALA A 61 -11.81 3.54 -2.98
CA ALA A 61 -10.92 4.46 -2.27
C ALA A 61 -9.46 4.00 -2.33
N CYS A 62 -9.17 2.69 -2.23
CA CYS A 62 -7.82 2.12 -2.42
C CYS A 62 -7.28 2.40 -3.84
N CYS A 63 -8.11 2.27 -4.87
CA CYS A 63 -7.73 2.63 -6.24
C CYS A 63 -7.38 4.11 -6.36
N ALA A 64 -8.13 4.99 -5.70
CA ALA A 64 -7.81 6.42 -5.66
C ALA A 64 -6.48 6.70 -4.95
N VAL A 65 -6.20 6.00 -3.85
CA VAL A 65 -4.90 6.06 -3.16
C VAL A 65 -3.77 5.61 -4.08
N GLN A 66 -3.95 4.52 -4.82
CA GLN A 66 -2.96 4.03 -5.78
C GLN A 66 -2.70 5.05 -6.90
N ASN A 67 -3.75 5.67 -7.45
CA ASN A 67 -3.61 6.71 -8.45
C ASN A 67 -2.86 7.95 -7.91
N LEU A 68 -3.18 8.38 -6.69
CA LEU A 68 -2.46 9.44 -6.01
C LEU A 68 -0.98 9.10 -5.87
N TRP A 69 -0.66 7.88 -5.46
CA TRP A 69 0.72 7.43 -5.29
C TRP A 69 1.50 7.44 -6.59
N LEU A 70 0.90 6.92 -7.67
CA LEU A 70 1.54 6.92 -8.99
C LEU A 70 1.74 8.35 -9.53
N ALA A 71 0.74 9.22 -9.38
CA ALA A 71 0.86 10.62 -9.77
C ALA A 71 1.95 11.34 -8.96
N ALA A 72 1.96 11.18 -7.65
CA ALA A 72 3.01 11.74 -6.79
C ALA A 72 4.40 11.26 -7.19
N ARG A 73 4.54 9.96 -7.50
CA ARG A 73 5.81 9.38 -7.97
C ARG A 73 6.27 10.00 -9.28
N ALA A 74 5.37 10.29 -10.22
CA ALA A 74 5.68 10.95 -11.48
C ALA A 74 6.21 12.40 -11.27
N GLU A 75 5.73 13.05 -10.21
CA GLU A 75 6.17 14.41 -9.82
C GLU A 75 7.39 14.40 -8.87
N GLY A 76 8.02 13.24 -8.64
CA GLY A 76 9.17 13.14 -7.75
C GLY A 76 8.82 13.20 -6.25
N ILE A 77 7.54 13.03 -5.90
CA ILE A 77 7.05 13.07 -4.52
C ILE A 77 6.93 11.64 -3.97
N GLY A 78 7.47 11.43 -2.78
CA GLY A 78 7.33 10.18 -2.03
C GLY A 78 5.99 10.11 -1.31
N VAL A 79 5.40 8.92 -1.33
CA VAL A 79 4.20 8.59 -0.55
C VAL A 79 4.46 7.31 0.24
N GLY A 80 4.21 7.33 1.54
CA GLY A 80 4.29 6.17 2.41
C GLY A 80 2.92 5.88 3.03
N TRP A 81 2.41 4.67 2.86
CA TRP A 81 1.17 4.22 3.51
C TRP A 81 1.50 3.61 4.86
N VAL A 82 1.07 4.28 5.93
CA VAL A 82 1.30 3.84 7.31
C VAL A 82 0.12 3.01 7.79
N SER A 83 0.42 1.78 8.22
CA SER A 83 -0.57 0.86 8.82
C SER A 83 -0.27 0.51 10.29
N ILE A 84 0.92 0.86 10.79
CA ILE A 84 1.32 0.61 12.19
C ILE A 84 0.85 1.79 13.04
N LEU A 85 -0.46 1.86 13.27
CA LEU A 85 -1.12 2.90 14.07
C LEU A 85 -2.37 2.32 14.75
N ARG A 86 -2.85 3.00 15.81
CA ARG A 86 -4.10 2.66 16.47
C ARG A 86 -5.25 3.42 15.83
N LEU A 87 -6.18 2.69 15.21
CA LEU A 87 -7.32 3.31 14.49
C LEU A 87 -8.22 4.12 15.41
N GLU A 88 -8.42 3.69 16.65
CA GLU A 88 -9.22 4.41 17.65
C GLU A 88 -8.61 5.79 17.93
N ARG A 89 -7.29 5.85 18.12
CA ARG A 89 -6.59 7.12 18.36
C ARG A 89 -6.61 8.00 17.12
N LEU A 90 -6.49 7.42 15.93
CA LEU A 90 -6.61 8.18 14.69
C LEU A 90 -7.99 8.81 14.55
N ARG A 91 -9.05 8.05 14.86
CA ARG A 91 -10.44 8.56 14.86
C ARG A 91 -10.63 9.69 15.85
N GLU A 92 -10.17 9.53 17.07
CA GLU A 92 -10.24 10.56 18.11
C GLU A 92 -9.53 11.87 17.68
N ILE A 93 -8.29 11.75 17.19
CA ILE A 93 -7.46 12.91 16.81
C ILE A 93 -8.06 13.67 15.63
N LEU A 94 -8.58 12.94 14.63
CA LEU A 94 -9.11 13.54 13.42
C LEU A 94 -10.63 13.77 13.44
N GLY A 95 -11.32 13.38 14.53
CA GLY A 95 -12.77 13.51 14.64
C GLY A 95 -13.54 12.66 13.63
N ILE A 96 -13.03 11.47 13.28
CA ILE A 96 -13.64 10.59 12.28
C ILE A 96 -14.82 9.84 12.91
N PRO A 97 -16.06 9.99 12.38
CA PRO A 97 -17.22 9.28 12.90
C PRO A 97 -17.10 7.76 12.78
N ASP A 98 -17.77 7.01 13.64
CA ASP A 98 -17.66 5.54 13.70
C ASP A 98 -18.08 4.85 12.40
N HIS A 99 -19.07 5.39 11.69
CA HIS A 99 -19.54 4.84 10.41
C HIS A 99 -18.61 5.12 9.22
N VAL A 100 -17.63 6.01 9.37
CA VAL A 100 -16.66 6.35 8.32
C VAL A 100 -15.41 5.49 8.48
N CYS A 101 -15.01 4.79 7.43
CA CYS A 101 -13.84 3.92 7.45
C CYS A 101 -12.56 4.71 7.12
N PRO A 102 -11.56 4.77 8.00
CA PRO A 102 -10.21 5.21 7.62
C PRO A 102 -9.58 4.15 6.70
N VAL A 103 -9.36 4.51 5.45
CA VAL A 103 -8.81 3.59 4.43
C VAL A 103 -7.29 3.63 4.40
N ALA A 104 -6.73 4.82 4.39
CA ALA A 104 -5.28 5.00 4.35
C ALA A 104 -4.83 6.20 5.17
N TYR A 105 -3.66 6.08 5.78
CA TYR A 105 -2.92 7.19 6.34
C TYR A 105 -1.59 7.32 5.59
N LEU A 106 -1.44 8.42 4.87
CA LEU A 106 -0.35 8.63 3.93
C LEU A 106 0.60 9.71 4.44
N CYS A 107 1.89 9.40 4.47
CA CYS A 107 2.97 10.35 4.65
C CYS A 107 3.45 10.80 3.28
N VAL A 108 3.43 12.10 3.00
CA VAL A 108 3.72 12.66 1.68
C VAL A 108 4.82 13.72 1.78
N GLY A 109 5.81 13.65 0.90
CA GLY A 109 6.89 14.64 0.90
C GLY A 109 7.94 14.37 -0.18
N TYR A 110 8.87 15.31 -0.31
CA TYR A 110 10.02 15.12 -1.18
C TYR A 110 11.01 14.14 -0.56
N VAL A 111 11.58 13.28 -1.38
CA VAL A 111 12.59 12.29 -0.99
C VAL A 111 13.92 12.61 -1.63
N HIS A 112 15.02 12.28 -0.98
CA HIS A 112 16.35 12.50 -1.54
C HIS A 112 16.58 11.69 -2.82
N GLN A 113 16.12 10.44 -2.78
CA GLN A 113 16.14 9.56 -3.95
C GLN A 113 15.11 8.45 -3.77
N PHE A 114 14.66 7.90 -4.87
CA PHE A 114 13.86 6.68 -4.86
C PHE A 114 14.78 5.47 -4.98
N ALA A 115 14.54 4.48 -4.13
CA ALA A 115 15.27 3.23 -4.21
C ALA A 115 14.95 2.50 -5.53
N PRO A 116 15.95 1.85 -6.18
CA PRO A 116 15.74 1.10 -7.42
C PRO A 116 14.91 -0.18 -7.23
N LYS A 117 14.85 -0.67 -5.99
CA LYS A 117 14.05 -1.84 -5.57
C LYS A 117 13.25 -1.51 -4.32
N PRO A 118 12.15 -2.23 -4.04
CA PRO A 118 11.45 -2.13 -2.77
C PRO A 118 12.42 -2.37 -1.60
N GLU A 119 12.35 -1.52 -0.58
CA GLU A 119 13.30 -1.58 0.55
C GLU A 119 13.27 -2.92 1.29
N LEU A 120 12.09 -3.50 1.48
CA LEU A 120 11.95 -4.81 2.14
C LEU A 120 12.53 -5.95 1.29
N GLU A 121 12.45 -5.86 -0.04
CA GLU A 121 13.13 -6.80 -0.94
C GLU A 121 14.64 -6.63 -0.86
N ALA A 122 15.13 -5.39 -0.95
CA ALA A 122 16.56 -5.08 -0.85
C ALA A 122 17.16 -5.51 0.51
N ALA A 123 16.39 -5.39 1.57
CA ALA A 123 16.76 -5.84 2.90
C ALA A 123 16.63 -7.37 3.09
N GLY A 124 16.15 -8.11 2.09
CA GLY A 124 15.94 -9.56 2.18
C GLY A 124 14.86 -9.99 3.17
N TRP A 125 13.84 -9.13 3.38
CA TRP A 125 12.69 -9.46 4.22
C TRP A 125 11.78 -10.48 3.55
N LEU A 126 11.30 -10.16 2.35
CA LEU A 126 10.54 -11.05 1.47
C LEU A 126 10.83 -10.69 0.01
N PRO A 127 11.04 -11.68 -0.86
CA PRO A 127 11.12 -11.45 -2.31
C PRO A 127 9.73 -11.15 -2.88
N ARG A 128 9.70 -10.61 -4.09
CA ARG A 128 8.46 -10.61 -4.90
C ARG A 128 8.10 -12.03 -5.29
N LEU A 129 6.82 -12.34 -5.26
CA LEU A 129 6.34 -13.61 -5.79
C LEU A 129 6.41 -13.60 -7.32
N PRO A 130 6.83 -14.72 -7.93
CA PRO A 130 6.72 -14.91 -9.37
C PRO A 130 5.26 -14.81 -9.84
N LEU A 131 5.03 -14.26 -11.03
CA LEU A 131 3.67 -14.08 -11.55
C LEU A 131 2.92 -15.40 -11.71
N GLU A 132 3.62 -16.48 -12.05
CA GLU A 132 3.08 -17.83 -12.18
C GLU A 132 2.55 -18.43 -10.87
N GLU A 133 2.91 -17.85 -9.75
CA GLU A 133 2.41 -18.27 -8.43
C GLU A 133 1.15 -17.50 -7.98
N ILE A 134 0.87 -16.35 -8.61
CA ILE A 134 -0.21 -15.44 -8.19
C ILE A 134 -1.24 -15.16 -9.30
N VAL A 135 -0.97 -15.60 -10.53
CA VAL A 135 -1.92 -15.49 -11.65
C VAL A 135 -2.41 -16.89 -12.01
N PHE A 136 -3.71 -17.09 -11.93
CA PHE A 136 -4.35 -18.35 -12.22
C PHE A 136 -5.19 -18.23 -13.50
N GLY A 137 -5.39 -19.36 -14.19
CA GLY A 137 -6.33 -19.48 -15.28
C GLY A 137 -7.79 -19.45 -14.78
N ASP A 138 -8.70 -20.07 -15.49
CA ASP A 138 -10.15 -20.00 -15.25
C ASP A 138 -10.58 -20.30 -13.79
N HIS A 139 -9.81 -21.11 -13.05
CA HIS A 139 -10.09 -21.46 -11.66
C HIS A 139 -8.90 -21.15 -10.76
N TRP A 140 -9.18 -20.99 -9.49
CA TRP A 140 -8.14 -20.82 -8.46
C TRP A 140 -7.21 -22.04 -8.41
N GLY A 141 -5.91 -21.79 -8.54
CA GLY A 141 -4.87 -22.83 -8.56
C GLY A 141 -4.55 -23.39 -9.93
N ASP A 142 -5.33 -23.10 -10.96
CA ASP A 142 -5.01 -23.51 -12.33
C ASP A 142 -3.80 -22.74 -12.86
N LYS A 143 -2.95 -23.44 -13.62
CA LYS A 143 -1.81 -22.77 -14.26
C LYS A 143 -2.30 -21.75 -15.28
N PRO A 144 -1.79 -20.51 -15.26
CA PRO A 144 -2.15 -19.52 -16.26
C PRO A 144 -1.63 -19.94 -17.64
N ALA A 145 -2.30 -19.47 -18.68
CA ALA A 145 -1.82 -19.66 -20.04
C ALA A 145 -0.43 -19.02 -20.20
N GLN A 146 0.55 -19.78 -20.62
CA GLN A 146 1.95 -19.35 -20.76
C GLN A 146 2.14 -18.04 -21.52
N PRO A 147 1.41 -17.78 -22.66
CA PRO A 147 1.51 -16.50 -23.34
C PRO A 147 1.14 -15.29 -22.48
N LEU A 148 0.17 -15.43 -21.55
CA LEU A 148 -0.25 -14.35 -20.67
C LEU A 148 0.84 -14.01 -19.63
N VAL A 149 1.43 -15.04 -19.02
CA VAL A 149 2.50 -14.86 -18.03
C VAL A 149 3.73 -14.23 -18.67
N GLY A 150 4.12 -14.69 -19.86
CA GLY A 150 5.23 -14.13 -20.63
C GLY A 150 5.00 -12.64 -20.95
N ALA A 151 3.83 -12.29 -21.47
CA ALA A 151 3.48 -10.90 -21.78
C ALA A 151 3.47 -10.01 -20.55
N LEU A 152 2.96 -10.49 -19.40
CA LEU A 152 2.96 -9.74 -18.13
C LEU A 152 4.38 -9.58 -17.57
N ALA A 153 5.22 -10.59 -17.69
CA ALA A 153 6.61 -10.52 -17.25
C ALA A 153 7.42 -9.52 -18.08
N GLU A 154 7.21 -9.49 -19.39
CA GLU A 154 7.86 -8.54 -20.30
C GLU A 154 7.44 -7.09 -20.03
N THR A 155 6.16 -6.85 -19.74
CA THR A 155 5.67 -5.51 -19.40
C THR A 155 6.13 -5.04 -18.01
N GLY A 156 6.35 -5.95 -17.06
CA GLY A 156 6.94 -5.65 -15.75
C GLY A 156 8.45 -5.37 -15.80
N ALA A 157 9.11 -5.74 -16.89
CA ALA A 157 10.52 -5.50 -17.15
C ALA A 157 10.77 -4.18 -17.92
N LEU A 158 9.92 -3.16 -17.75
CA LEU A 158 10.23 -1.82 -18.29
C LEU A 158 11.59 -1.37 -17.72
N PRO A 159 12.58 -1.12 -18.58
CA PRO A 159 13.86 -0.57 -18.12
C PRO A 159 13.54 0.73 -17.38
N ALA A 160 14.25 0.99 -16.29
CA ALA A 160 14.25 2.30 -15.68
C ALA A 160 14.59 3.29 -16.81
N SER A 161 13.57 3.93 -17.40
CA SER A 161 13.75 4.96 -18.39
C SER A 161 14.61 6.02 -17.74
N GLY A 162 15.81 6.18 -18.28
CA GLY A 162 16.70 7.24 -17.87
C GLY A 162 15.91 8.55 -17.91
N VAL A 163 15.77 9.17 -16.76
CA VAL A 163 15.43 10.58 -16.68
C VAL A 163 16.62 11.26 -17.31
N ASN A 164 16.49 11.66 -18.57
CA ASN A 164 17.46 12.54 -19.20
C ASN A 164 17.46 13.82 -18.38
N ASP A 165 18.64 14.19 -17.91
CA ASP A 165 18.95 15.50 -17.37
C ASP A 165 18.47 16.58 -18.36
N VAL A 166 17.55 17.42 -17.92
CA VAL A 166 17.32 18.75 -18.44
C VAL A 166 17.24 19.71 -17.27
#